data_c6a57531d839b6c457dce80a8c73befd
#
_entry.id   c6a57531d839b6c457dce80a8c73befd
#
_cell.length_a   1.000
_cell.length_b   1.000
_cell.length_c   1.000
_cell.angle_alpha   90.00
_cell.angle_beta   90.00
_cell.angle_gamma   90.00
#
_symmetry.space_group_name_H-M   'P 1'
#
loop_
_entity.id
_entity.type
_entity.pdbx_description
1 polymer ?
#
loop_
_entity_poly.entity_id
_entity_poly.type
_entity_poly.pdbx_seq_one_letter_code
_entity_poly.pdbx_strand_id
1 'polypeptide(L)'
;MIRRSFLKRLAALPLFATATSPAIGASTAKLKILFKSAWGSDDPTKAAFPFLHGDALSEAGHEVQIFLLGEAVSLMRKSVANAVVPVGWPPLSEVLSKIVTKKIPIYACGACSRARGITETDLTEYGAKFGNPKIFVSLVEWADKIITE
;
A
#
# COMPACT_ATOMS: atom_id res chain seq x y z
N MET A 1 -49.96 18.12 -66.94
CA MET A 1 -50.04 18.72 -65.61
C MET A 1 -49.32 17.80 -64.61
N ILE A 2 -48.15 18.19 -64.19
CA ILE A 2 -47.26 17.35 -63.37
C ILE A 2 -47.31 17.91 -61.94
N ARG A 3 -47.82 17.15 -60.97
CA ARG A 3 -47.75 17.52 -59.56
C ARG A 3 -46.53 16.87 -58.93
N ARG A 4 -45.57 17.69 -58.50
CA ARG A 4 -44.38 17.29 -57.73
C ARG A 4 -44.73 17.16 -56.26
N SER A 5 -44.67 15.95 -55.73
CA SER A 5 -44.77 15.68 -54.27
C SER A 5 -43.38 15.85 -53.63
N PHE A 6 -43.29 16.80 -52.69
CA PHE A 6 -42.10 17.01 -51.88
C PHE A 6 -42.10 16.01 -50.72
N LEU A 7 -41.21 15.01 -50.75
CA LEU A 7 -40.94 14.18 -49.57
C LEU A 7 -40.05 14.94 -48.59
N LYS A 8 -40.59 15.30 -47.45
CA LYS A 8 -39.81 15.80 -46.30
C LYS A 8 -39.10 14.61 -45.64
N ARG A 9 -37.77 14.53 -45.78
CA ARG A 9 -36.93 13.59 -45.01
C ARG A 9 -36.77 14.15 -43.60
N LEU A 10 -37.36 13.48 -42.59
CA LEU A 10 -37.01 13.66 -41.19
C LEU A 10 -35.64 12.99 -40.94
N ALA A 11 -34.66 13.81 -40.63
CA ALA A 11 -33.36 13.31 -40.12
C ALA A 11 -33.50 12.97 -38.64
N ALA A 12 -33.47 11.70 -38.31
CA ALA A 12 -33.35 11.23 -36.92
C ALA A 12 -31.91 11.41 -36.44
N LEU A 13 -31.68 12.29 -35.46
CA LEU A 13 -30.43 12.40 -34.74
C LEU A 13 -30.28 11.19 -33.79
N PRO A 14 -29.14 10.49 -33.78
CA PRO A 14 -28.92 9.49 -32.76
C PRO A 14 -28.63 10.16 -31.40
N LEU A 15 -29.42 9.81 -30.39
CA LEU A 15 -29.18 10.15 -28.99
C LEU A 15 -27.96 9.32 -28.55
N PHE A 16 -26.79 9.94 -28.42
CA PHE A 16 -25.66 9.33 -27.70
C PHE A 16 -25.97 9.33 -26.19
N ALA A 17 -26.37 8.19 -25.67
CA ALA A 17 -26.43 7.97 -24.24
C ALA A 17 -25.00 7.92 -23.70
N THR A 18 -24.56 8.97 -23.04
CA THR A 18 -23.31 8.97 -22.29
C THR A 18 -23.51 8.07 -21.08
N ALA A 19 -22.93 6.87 -21.14
CA ALA A 19 -22.83 5.99 -19.98
C ALA A 19 -21.88 6.65 -18.96
N THR A 20 -22.43 7.29 -17.95
CA THR A 20 -21.69 7.71 -16.75
C THR A 20 -21.30 6.45 -16.00
N SER A 21 -20.02 6.06 -16.08
CA SER A 21 -19.45 5.05 -15.19
C SER A 21 -19.65 5.51 -13.74
N PRO A 22 -20.13 4.64 -12.83
CA PRO A 22 -20.22 5.00 -11.43
C PRO A 22 -18.79 5.25 -10.94
N ALA A 23 -18.49 6.48 -10.54
CA ALA A 23 -17.29 6.76 -9.79
C ALA A 23 -17.36 5.91 -8.51
N ILE A 24 -16.38 5.03 -8.31
CA ILE A 24 -16.21 4.32 -7.03
C ILE A 24 -16.03 5.43 -6.00
N GLY A 25 -17.08 5.68 -5.22
CA GLY A 25 -17.11 6.73 -4.21
C GLY A 25 -15.95 6.51 -3.26
N ALA A 26 -14.97 7.41 -3.27
CA ALA A 26 -13.92 7.42 -2.27
C ALA A 26 -14.60 7.53 -0.90
N SER A 27 -14.37 6.55 -0.03
CA SER A 27 -14.81 6.62 1.37
C SER A 27 -14.16 7.87 1.97
N THR A 28 -14.97 8.83 2.38
CA THR A 28 -14.50 10.05 3.04
C THR A 28 -14.06 9.81 4.49
N ALA A 29 -14.29 8.61 5.02
CA ALA A 29 -13.91 8.25 6.37
C ALA A 29 -12.42 7.88 6.43
N LYS A 30 -11.68 8.58 7.30
CA LYS A 30 -10.29 8.25 7.62
C LYS A 30 -10.24 6.94 8.39
N LEU A 31 -9.55 5.94 7.85
CA LEU A 31 -9.38 4.62 8.46
C LEU A 31 -8.00 4.50 9.11
N LYS A 32 -7.93 3.67 10.14
CA LYS A 32 -6.69 3.17 10.76
C LYS A 32 -6.38 1.79 10.20
N ILE A 33 -5.26 1.66 9.52
CA ILE A 33 -4.91 0.46 8.75
C ILE A 33 -3.58 -0.11 9.25
N LEU A 34 -3.62 -1.37 9.69
CA LEU A 34 -2.44 -2.12 10.06
C LEU A 34 -2.04 -3.07 8.92
N PHE A 35 -0.85 -2.87 8.36
CA PHE A 35 -0.22 -3.89 7.53
C PHE A 35 0.56 -4.88 8.38
N LYS A 36 0.37 -6.17 8.11
CA LYS A 36 1.13 -7.25 8.71
C LYS A 36 1.79 -8.08 7.61
N SER A 37 3.12 -8.12 7.54
CA SER A 37 3.83 -8.86 6.52
C SER A 37 4.92 -9.76 7.09
N ALA A 38 5.08 -10.94 6.47
CA ALA A 38 6.13 -11.91 6.78
C ALA A 38 7.10 -12.16 5.60
N TRP A 39 6.88 -11.55 4.43
CA TRP A 39 7.67 -11.77 3.22
C TRP A 39 8.99 -11.01 3.24
N GLY A 40 10.07 -11.74 3.02
CA GLY A 40 11.44 -11.22 2.93
C GLY A 40 11.91 -11.04 1.48
N SER A 41 13.24 -10.95 1.31
CA SER A 41 13.87 -10.73 0.01
C SER A 41 13.77 -11.90 -0.97
N ASP A 42 13.29 -13.04 -0.53
CA ASP A 42 13.03 -14.24 -1.33
C ASP A 42 11.84 -14.05 -2.31
N ASP A 43 10.90 -13.17 -1.98
CA ASP A 43 9.87 -12.69 -2.91
C ASP A 43 9.86 -11.16 -2.92
N PRO A 44 10.65 -10.51 -3.79
CA PRO A 44 10.80 -9.07 -3.83
C PRO A 44 9.49 -8.30 -4.00
N THR A 45 8.54 -8.87 -4.74
CA THR A 45 7.24 -8.22 -5.00
C THR A 45 6.39 -8.21 -3.74
N LYS A 46 6.22 -9.37 -3.09
CA LYS A 46 5.47 -9.45 -1.83
C LYS A 46 6.15 -8.68 -0.70
N ALA A 47 7.49 -8.70 -0.66
CA ALA A 47 8.25 -7.91 0.31
C ALA A 47 7.97 -6.40 0.22
N ALA A 48 7.72 -5.89 -0.97
CA ALA A 48 7.46 -4.46 -1.19
C ALA A 48 6.01 -4.05 -0.95
N PHE A 49 5.03 -4.95 -1.07
CA PHE A 49 3.61 -4.63 -1.00
C PHE A 49 3.17 -3.87 0.27
N PRO A 50 3.55 -4.25 1.49
CA PRO A 50 3.11 -3.53 2.69
C PRO A 50 3.57 -2.08 2.71
N PHE A 51 4.68 -1.76 2.06
CA PHE A 51 5.20 -0.40 1.95
C PHE A 51 4.56 0.36 0.79
N LEU A 52 4.40 -0.27 -0.38
CA LEU A 52 3.73 0.33 -1.55
C LEU A 52 2.26 0.67 -1.26
N HIS A 53 1.53 -0.29 -0.71
CA HIS A 53 0.13 -0.09 -0.37
C HIS A 53 -0.04 0.82 0.85
N GLY A 54 0.89 0.75 1.81
CA GLY A 54 0.93 1.66 2.95
C GLY A 54 1.16 3.11 2.52
N ASP A 55 2.07 3.34 1.58
CA ASP A 55 2.32 4.66 0.98
C ASP A 55 1.06 5.20 0.29
N ALA A 56 0.45 4.41 -0.57
CA ALA A 56 -0.76 4.78 -1.32
C ALA A 56 -1.96 5.08 -0.39
N LEU A 57 -2.18 4.27 0.63
CA LEU A 57 -3.27 4.48 1.60
C LEU A 57 -3.02 5.70 2.48
N SER A 58 -1.77 5.98 2.82
CA SER A 58 -1.39 7.21 3.52
C SER A 58 -1.64 8.45 2.65
N GLU A 59 -1.34 8.39 1.34
CA GLU A 59 -1.67 9.46 0.39
C GLU A 59 -3.18 9.68 0.24
N ALA A 60 -3.96 8.61 0.35
CA ALA A 60 -5.43 8.70 0.38
C ALA A 60 -5.99 9.27 1.70
N GLY A 61 -5.14 9.63 2.67
CA GLY A 61 -5.51 10.26 3.94
C GLY A 61 -5.78 9.31 5.09
N HIS A 62 -5.52 8.00 4.93
CA HIS A 62 -5.66 7.02 6.00
C HIS A 62 -4.47 7.03 6.96
N GLU A 63 -4.68 6.58 8.20
CA GLU A 63 -3.61 6.31 9.16
C GLU A 63 -3.08 4.89 8.93
N VAL A 64 -1.77 4.78 8.71
CA VAL A 64 -1.13 3.50 8.40
C VAL A 64 -0.06 3.18 9.44
N GLN A 65 0.00 1.93 9.87
CA GLN A 65 1.13 1.37 10.63
C GLN A 65 1.51 0.02 10.04
N ILE A 66 2.78 -0.35 10.13
CA ILE A 66 3.32 -1.58 9.52
C ILE A 66 3.96 -2.44 10.60
N PHE A 67 3.59 -3.72 10.67
CA PHE A 67 4.19 -4.71 11.56
C PHE A 67 4.84 -5.84 10.75
N LEU A 68 6.17 -5.93 10.84
CA LEU A 68 6.99 -6.93 10.17
C LEU A 68 7.27 -8.11 11.09
N LEU A 69 7.14 -9.32 10.56
CA LEU A 69 7.45 -10.56 11.28
C LEU A 69 8.14 -11.55 10.32
N GLY A 70 8.63 -12.68 10.86
CA GLY A 70 9.30 -13.68 10.03
C GLY A 70 10.46 -13.09 9.23
N GLU A 71 10.52 -13.41 7.94
CA GLU A 71 11.57 -12.94 7.04
C GLU A 71 11.50 -11.45 6.75
N ALA A 72 10.31 -10.83 6.84
CA ALA A 72 10.14 -9.40 6.57
C ALA A 72 11.01 -8.49 7.47
N VAL A 73 11.39 -8.93 8.66
CA VAL A 73 12.26 -8.11 9.53
C VAL A 73 13.64 -7.89 8.93
N SER A 74 14.10 -8.80 8.02
CA SER A 74 15.39 -8.66 7.33
C SER A 74 15.45 -7.45 6.41
N LEU A 75 14.29 -6.96 5.95
CA LEU A 75 14.16 -5.77 5.13
C LEU A 75 14.59 -4.49 5.86
N MET A 76 14.69 -4.54 7.19
CA MET A 76 15.20 -3.42 7.99
C MET A 76 16.72 -3.30 7.92
N ARG A 77 17.41 -4.25 7.29
CA ARG A 77 18.84 -4.14 7.00
C ARG A 77 19.03 -3.41 5.67
N LYS A 78 19.71 -2.28 5.67
CA LYS A 78 19.91 -1.42 4.49
C LYS A 78 20.42 -2.16 3.27
N SER A 79 21.38 -3.07 3.46
CA SER A 79 21.91 -3.91 2.37
C SER A 79 20.86 -4.83 1.75
N VAL A 80 19.94 -5.36 2.56
CA VAL A 80 18.82 -6.19 2.09
C VAL A 80 17.78 -5.33 1.38
N ALA A 81 17.35 -4.25 1.98
CA ALA A 81 16.38 -3.33 1.37
C ALA A 81 16.83 -2.80 0.00
N ASN A 82 18.13 -2.47 -0.14
CA ASN A 82 18.71 -2.00 -1.40
C ASN A 82 18.76 -3.09 -2.49
N ALA A 83 18.83 -4.37 -2.09
CA ALA A 83 18.84 -5.49 -3.03
C ALA A 83 17.45 -5.94 -3.49
N VAL A 84 16.40 -5.49 -2.81
CA VAL A 84 15.01 -5.84 -3.17
C VAL A 84 14.51 -4.92 -4.27
N VAL A 85 14.44 -5.46 -5.50
CA VAL A 85 13.95 -4.76 -6.69
C VAL A 85 12.79 -5.56 -7.29
N PRO A 86 11.54 -5.20 -6.96
CA PRO A 86 10.37 -5.89 -7.50
C PRO A 86 10.24 -5.64 -9.01
N VAL A 87 9.83 -6.66 -9.76
CA VAL A 87 9.63 -6.52 -11.21
C VAL A 87 8.46 -5.58 -11.50
N GLY A 88 8.74 -4.52 -12.27
CA GLY A 88 7.72 -3.53 -12.65
C GLY A 88 7.37 -2.49 -11.57
N TRP A 89 8.09 -2.48 -10.45
CA TRP A 89 7.89 -1.54 -9.34
C TRP A 89 9.19 -0.83 -8.96
N PRO A 90 9.13 0.31 -8.28
CA PRO A 90 10.32 0.97 -7.76
C PRO A 90 11.12 0.07 -6.80
N PRO A 91 12.44 0.24 -6.71
CA PRO A 91 13.26 -0.40 -5.68
C PRO A 91 12.69 -0.17 -4.28
N LEU A 92 12.76 -1.17 -3.40
CA LEU A 92 12.23 -1.08 -2.04
C LEU A 92 12.85 0.08 -1.24
N SER A 93 14.13 0.39 -1.47
CA SER A 93 14.81 1.52 -0.83
C SER A 93 14.15 2.87 -1.13
N GLU A 94 13.62 3.08 -2.33
CA GLU A 94 12.90 4.30 -2.70
C GLU A 94 11.54 4.37 -1.98
N VAL A 95 10.83 3.25 -1.91
CA VAL A 95 9.54 3.17 -1.22
C VAL A 95 9.72 3.40 0.28
N LEU A 96 10.72 2.77 0.90
CA LEU A 96 11.06 2.97 2.32
C LEU A 96 11.39 4.43 2.62
N SER A 97 12.09 5.12 1.72
CA SER A 97 12.37 6.55 1.88
C SER A 97 11.10 7.39 1.97
N LYS A 98 10.05 7.06 1.21
CA LYS A 98 8.74 7.71 1.30
C LYS A 98 8.05 7.39 2.64
N ILE A 99 8.06 6.13 3.07
CA ILE A 99 7.51 5.69 4.36
C ILE A 99 8.14 6.48 5.51
N VAL A 100 9.47 6.62 5.51
CA VAL A 100 10.22 7.38 6.52
C VAL A 100 9.86 8.87 6.47
N THR A 101 9.81 9.47 5.29
CA THR A 101 9.46 10.88 5.10
C THR A 101 8.05 11.19 5.62
N LYS A 102 7.11 10.29 5.38
CA LYS A 102 5.71 10.38 5.87
C LYS A 102 5.56 9.99 7.34
N LYS A 103 6.65 9.55 7.98
CA LYS A 103 6.67 9.08 9.39
C LYS A 103 5.66 7.96 9.66
N ILE A 104 5.45 7.08 8.69
CA ILE A 104 4.60 5.91 8.87
C ILE A 104 5.31 4.95 9.84
N PRO A 105 4.70 4.60 10.99
CA PRO A 105 5.36 3.77 11.99
C PRO A 105 5.60 2.35 11.47
N ILE A 106 6.83 1.86 11.66
CA ILE A 106 7.22 0.48 11.36
C ILE A 106 7.62 -0.21 12.67
N TYR A 107 7.10 -1.40 12.89
CA TYR A 107 7.47 -2.28 14.00
C TYR A 107 8.02 -3.60 13.44
N ALA A 108 9.20 -3.99 13.89
CA ALA A 108 9.80 -5.29 13.57
C ALA A 108 9.68 -6.23 14.78
N CYS A 109 9.10 -7.40 14.61
CA CYS A 109 8.98 -8.41 15.67
C CYS A 109 10.33 -8.69 16.32
N GLY A 110 10.46 -8.39 17.61
CA GLY A 110 11.72 -8.50 18.33
C GLY A 110 12.30 -9.93 18.40
N ALA A 111 11.44 -10.96 18.50
CA ALA A 111 11.89 -12.35 18.47
C ALA A 111 12.41 -12.73 17.08
N CYS A 112 11.69 -12.35 16.01
CA CYS A 112 12.12 -12.59 14.63
C CYS A 112 13.42 -11.83 14.30
N SER A 113 13.53 -10.60 14.80
CA SER A 113 14.71 -9.75 14.65
C SER A 113 15.96 -10.37 15.30
N ARG A 114 15.84 -10.83 16.56
CA ARG A 114 16.96 -11.52 17.24
C ARG A 114 17.41 -12.76 16.49
N ALA A 115 16.47 -13.57 16.01
CA ALA A 115 16.78 -14.79 15.27
C ALA A 115 17.55 -14.52 13.96
N ARG A 116 17.43 -13.30 13.39
CA ARG A 116 18.07 -12.89 12.13
C ARG A 116 19.17 -11.85 12.32
N GLY A 117 19.55 -11.56 13.56
CA GLY A 117 20.60 -10.60 13.87
C GLY A 117 20.28 -9.17 13.45
N ILE A 118 19.00 -8.79 13.43
CA ILE A 118 18.59 -7.41 13.21
C ILE A 118 18.80 -6.63 14.50
N THR A 119 19.50 -5.53 14.40
CA THR A 119 19.91 -4.66 15.51
C THR A 119 19.05 -3.40 15.61
N GLU A 120 19.19 -2.68 16.73
CA GLU A 120 18.54 -1.38 16.89
C GLU A 120 19.08 -0.35 15.87
N THR A 121 20.34 -0.44 15.50
CA THR A 121 20.96 0.40 14.47
C THR A 121 20.27 0.19 13.11
N ASP A 122 19.97 -1.06 12.73
CA ASP A 122 19.24 -1.36 11.50
C ASP A 122 17.84 -0.73 11.49
N LEU A 123 17.16 -0.72 12.64
CA LEU A 123 15.83 -0.14 12.76
C LEU A 123 15.86 1.40 12.71
N THR A 124 16.87 2.01 13.31
CA THR A 124 17.00 3.48 13.38
C THR A 124 17.10 4.11 11.99
N GLU A 125 17.71 3.43 11.03
CA GLU A 125 17.79 3.87 9.63
C GLU A 125 16.41 4.21 9.04
N TYR A 126 15.38 3.47 9.43
CA TYR A 126 14.01 3.63 8.95
C TYR A 126 13.04 4.21 9.99
N GLY A 127 13.55 4.67 11.12
CA GLY A 127 12.71 5.12 12.24
C GLY A 127 11.83 4.00 12.80
N ALA A 128 12.18 2.75 12.53
CA ALA A 128 11.45 1.58 12.98
C ALA A 128 11.76 1.25 14.46
N LYS A 129 10.90 0.43 15.08
CA LYS A 129 11.02 0.02 16.48
C LYS A 129 10.86 -1.49 16.61
N PHE A 130 11.46 -2.07 17.65
CA PHE A 130 11.13 -3.45 17.99
C PHE A 130 9.69 -3.58 18.48
N GLY A 131 8.96 -4.52 17.86
CA GLY A 131 7.65 -4.96 18.30
C GLY A 131 7.74 -6.15 19.26
N ASN A 132 6.77 -6.25 20.16
CA ASN A 132 6.57 -7.38 21.07
C ASN A 132 5.07 -7.75 21.07
N PRO A 133 4.65 -8.86 21.74
CA PRO A 133 3.25 -9.26 21.78
C PRO A 133 2.30 -8.17 22.32
N LYS A 134 2.71 -7.38 23.30
CA LYS A 134 1.88 -6.29 23.85
C LYS A 134 1.67 -5.19 22.83
N ILE A 135 2.73 -4.78 22.12
CA ILE A 135 2.64 -3.79 21.03
C ILE A 135 1.75 -4.33 19.90
N PHE A 136 1.89 -5.61 19.55
CA PHE A 136 1.06 -6.22 18.50
C PHE A 136 -0.44 -6.19 18.87
N VAL A 137 -0.78 -6.54 20.12
CA VAL A 137 -2.17 -6.43 20.60
C VAL A 137 -2.68 -5.00 20.49
N SER A 138 -1.90 -4.01 20.96
CA SER A 138 -2.31 -2.60 20.87
C SER A 138 -2.50 -2.12 19.42
N LEU A 139 -1.70 -2.62 18.48
CA LEU A 139 -1.86 -2.31 17.06
C LEU A 139 -3.13 -2.93 16.45
N VAL A 140 -3.46 -4.15 16.85
CA VAL A 140 -4.70 -4.83 16.43
C VAL A 140 -5.92 -4.10 16.97
N GLU A 141 -5.90 -3.70 18.24
CA GLU A 141 -6.99 -2.93 18.87
C GLU A 141 -7.15 -1.52 18.28
N TRP A 142 -6.04 -0.92 17.83
CA TRP A 142 -6.04 0.39 17.17
C TRP A 142 -6.63 0.35 15.77
N ALA A 143 -6.47 -0.74 15.03
CA ALA A 143 -6.76 -0.82 13.59
C ALA A 143 -8.25 -1.04 13.28
N ASP A 144 -8.82 -0.24 12.38
CA ASP A 144 -10.14 -0.50 11.78
C ASP A 144 -10.05 -1.62 10.73
N LYS A 145 -8.88 -1.76 10.07
CA LYS A 145 -8.58 -2.78 9.05
C LYS A 145 -7.19 -3.34 9.26
N ILE A 146 -7.07 -4.65 9.10
CA ILE A 146 -5.78 -5.36 9.08
C ILE A 146 -5.60 -5.97 7.69
N ILE A 147 -4.51 -5.63 7.03
CA ILE A 147 -4.11 -6.18 5.73
C ILE A 147 -2.89 -7.07 5.98
N THR A 148 -2.99 -8.32 5.55
CA THR A 148 -1.89 -9.29 5.64
C THR A 148 -1.35 -9.54 4.23
N GLU A 149 -0.07 -9.30 4.06
CA GLU A 149 0.66 -9.50 2.81
C GLU A 149 1.93 -10.30 3.04
#